data_64d9212c4d208b2c76a1a3724baed58b
#
_entry.id   64d9212c4d208b2c76a1a3724baed58b
#
_cell.length_a   1.000
_cell.length_b   1.000
_cell.length_c   1.000
_cell.angle_alpha   90.00
_cell.angle_beta   90.00
_cell.angle_gamma   90.00
#
_symmetry.space_group_name_H-M   'P 1'
#
loop_
_entity.id
_entity.type
_entity.pdbx_description
1 polymer ?
#
loop_
_entity_poly.entity_id
_entity_poly.type
_entity_poly.pdbx_seq_one_letter_code
_entity_poly.pdbx_strand_id
1 'polypeptide(L)'
;MAREMEVFGVKYKEGSLDPKAAELIKFAVNLAIDHKHGAKLHLGRARKAGASEDEVWEAVAYAMRPVAAKVRNFAKDIFANEK
;
A
#
# COMPACT_ATOMS: atom_id res chain seq x y z
N MET A 1 16.58 -14.33 5.33
CA MET A 1 17.77 -13.52 5.58
C MET A 1 17.65 -12.20 4.80
N ALA A 2 17.93 -11.08 5.46
CA ALA A 2 17.84 -9.77 4.82
C ALA A 2 18.97 -9.58 3.81
N ARG A 3 18.66 -8.96 2.69
CA ARG A 3 19.59 -8.75 1.60
C ARG A 3 19.67 -7.26 1.28
N GLU A 4 20.87 -6.73 1.13
CA GLU A 4 21.04 -5.33 0.81
C GLU A 4 20.63 -5.03 -0.62
N MET A 5 19.78 -4.02 -0.78
CA MET A 5 19.23 -3.61 -2.06
C MET A 5 19.27 -2.09 -2.17
N GLU A 6 19.17 -1.61 -3.39
CA GLU A 6 19.04 -0.17 -3.63
C GLU A 6 18.04 0.05 -4.76
N VAL A 7 17.12 0.99 -4.55
CA VAL A 7 16.15 1.40 -5.57
C VAL A 7 15.98 2.92 -5.49
N PHE A 8 16.17 3.58 -6.61
CA PHE A 8 16.05 5.05 -6.71
C PHE A 8 16.83 5.80 -5.61
N GLY A 9 18.04 5.34 -5.32
CA GLY A 9 18.91 5.97 -4.33
C GLY A 9 18.60 5.60 -2.88
N VAL A 10 17.57 4.78 -2.64
CA VAL A 10 17.20 4.32 -1.30
C VAL A 10 17.83 2.95 -1.06
N LYS A 11 18.64 2.86 -0.02
CA LYS A 11 19.25 1.59 0.39
C LYS A 11 18.39 0.92 1.45
N TYR A 12 18.15 -0.36 1.30
CA TYR A 12 17.31 -1.08 2.24
C TYR A 12 17.74 -2.55 2.33
N LYS A 13 17.26 -3.24 3.34
CA LYS A 13 17.53 -4.66 3.53
C LYS A 13 16.25 -5.44 3.26
N GLU A 14 16.19 -6.06 2.09
CA GLU A 14 15.06 -6.89 1.69
C GLU A 14 14.97 -8.10 2.60
N GLY A 15 13.77 -8.43 3.04
CA GLY A 15 13.56 -9.53 3.97
C GLY A 15 13.51 -9.10 5.43
N SER A 16 13.66 -7.80 5.71
CA SER A 16 13.49 -7.28 7.07
C SER A 16 12.04 -7.38 7.54
N LEU A 17 11.09 -7.18 6.62
CA LEU A 17 9.68 -7.43 6.88
C LEU A 17 9.37 -8.90 6.59
N ASP A 18 8.50 -9.53 7.38
CA ASP A 18 8.12 -10.90 7.06
C ASP A 18 7.33 -10.94 5.75
N PRO A 19 7.26 -12.10 5.08
CA PRO A 19 6.63 -12.20 3.76
C PRO A 19 5.18 -11.73 3.73
N LYS A 20 4.41 -12.03 4.76
CA LYS A 20 2.99 -11.63 4.81
C LYS A 20 2.86 -10.11 4.88
N ALA A 21 3.61 -9.48 5.77
CA ALA A 21 3.59 -8.03 5.92
C ALA A 21 4.06 -7.34 4.64
N ALA A 22 5.15 -7.83 4.05
CA ALA A 22 5.68 -7.26 2.81
C ALA A 22 4.66 -7.32 1.68
N GLU A 23 3.97 -8.46 1.51
CA GLU A 23 3.00 -8.61 0.45
C GLU A 23 1.73 -7.80 0.68
N LEU A 24 1.30 -7.65 1.94
CA LEU A 24 0.15 -6.78 2.26
C LEU A 24 0.46 -5.32 1.97
N ILE A 25 1.68 -4.87 2.27
CA ILE A 25 2.12 -3.51 1.97
C ILE A 25 2.11 -3.27 0.44
N LYS A 26 2.68 -4.21 -0.32
CA LYS A 26 2.72 -4.11 -1.78
C LYS A 26 1.31 -4.10 -2.37
N PHE A 27 0.42 -4.94 -1.84
CA PHE A 27 -0.98 -4.97 -2.24
C PHE A 27 -1.63 -3.59 -2.00
N ALA A 28 -1.49 -3.04 -0.79
CA ALA A 28 -2.08 -1.75 -0.43
C ALA A 28 -1.56 -0.61 -1.32
N VAL A 29 -0.25 -0.59 -1.58
CA VAL A 29 0.35 0.43 -2.44
C VAL A 29 -0.22 0.35 -3.86
N ASN A 30 -0.36 -0.86 -4.40
CA ASN A 30 -0.90 -1.05 -5.74
C ASN A 30 -2.38 -0.67 -5.82
N LEU A 31 -3.15 -0.91 -4.75
CA LEU A 31 -4.54 -0.43 -4.68
C LEU A 31 -4.58 1.10 -4.74
N ALA A 32 -3.74 1.76 -3.96
CA ALA A 32 -3.77 3.21 -3.84
C ALA A 32 -3.42 3.92 -5.15
N ILE A 33 -2.62 3.29 -6.00
CA ILE A 33 -2.23 3.87 -7.30
C ILE A 33 -3.00 3.28 -8.48
N ASP A 34 -4.06 2.52 -8.20
CA ASP A 34 -4.90 1.91 -9.24
C ASP A 34 -4.16 0.95 -10.17
N HIS A 35 -3.12 0.30 -9.68
CA HIS A 35 -2.34 -0.66 -10.46
C HIS A 35 -2.93 -2.06 -10.27
N LYS A 36 -3.91 -2.39 -11.11
CA LYS A 36 -4.71 -3.62 -10.96
C LYS A 36 -3.87 -4.90 -10.99
N HIS A 37 -2.96 -5.00 -11.94
CA HIS A 37 -2.14 -6.21 -12.07
C HIS A 37 -1.30 -6.45 -10.82
N GLY A 38 -0.63 -5.41 -10.31
CA GLY A 38 0.18 -5.52 -9.10
C GLY A 38 -0.67 -5.84 -7.88
N ALA A 39 -1.86 -5.24 -7.77
CA ALA A 39 -2.76 -5.49 -6.66
C ALA A 39 -3.19 -6.96 -6.64
N LYS A 40 -3.57 -7.52 -7.79
CA LYS A 40 -3.96 -8.93 -7.88
C LYS A 40 -2.80 -9.86 -7.55
N LEU A 41 -1.62 -9.56 -8.08
CA LEU A 41 -0.43 -10.37 -7.84
C LEU A 41 -0.09 -10.45 -6.35
N HIS A 42 -0.01 -9.28 -5.70
CA HIS A 42 0.40 -9.23 -4.30
C HIS A 42 -0.71 -9.69 -3.34
N LEU A 43 -1.98 -9.56 -3.73
CA LEU A 43 -3.07 -10.17 -2.98
C LEU A 43 -2.90 -11.68 -2.92
N GLY A 44 -2.64 -12.30 -4.07
CA GLY A 44 -2.41 -13.74 -4.14
C GLY A 44 -1.23 -14.17 -3.29
N ARG A 45 -0.14 -13.40 -3.35
CA ARG A 45 1.07 -13.69 -2.58
C ARG A 45 0.85 -13.50 -1.08
N ALA A 46 0.07 -12.48 -0.69
CA ALA A 46 -0.26 -12.24 0.71
C ALA A 46 -1.07 -13.41 1.28
N ARG A 47 -2.08 -13.88 0.54
CA ARG A 47 -2.87 -15.03 0.96
C ARG A 47 -2.02 -16.28 1.07
N LYS A 48 -1.12 -16.48 0.13
CA LYS A 48 -0.20 -17.62 0.15
C LYS A 48 0.74 -17.56 1.34
N ALA A 49 1.10 -16.37 1.78
CA ALA A 49 1.94 -16.14 2.95
C ALA A 49 1.15 -16.20 4.26
N GLY A 50 -0.14 -16.50 4.21
CA GLY A 50 -0.96 -16.71 5.39
C GLY A 50 -1.82 -15.53 5.81
N ALA A 51 -1.99 -14.51 4.97
CA ALA A 51 -2.84 -13.39 5.31
C ALA A 51 -4.30 -13.83 5.41
N SER A 52 -4.94 -13.45 6.52
CA SER A 52 -6.37 -13.68 6.70
C SER A 52 -7.15 -12.64 5.91
N GLU A 53 -8.44 -12.92 5.67
CA GLU A 53 -9.29 -11.94 4.99
C GLU A 53 -9.45 -10.66 5.81
N ASP A 54 -9.44 -10.78 7.14
CA ASP A 54 -9.47 -9.59 8.00
C ASP A 54 -8.21 -8.74 7.82
N GLU A 55 -7.05 -9.38 7.69
CA GLU A 55 -5.81 -8.66 7.42
C GLU A 55 -5.82 -8.01 6.05
N VAL A 56 -6.38 -8.68 5.05
CA VAL A 56 -6.51 -8.11 3.71
C VAL A 56 -7.39 -6.85 3.75
N TRP A 57 -8.54 -6.92 4.43
CA TRP A 57 -9.43 -5.76 4.52
C TRP A 57 -8.83 -4.62 5.34
N GLU A 58 -8.02 -4.95 6.35
CA GLU A 58 -7.29 -3.92 7.08
C GLU A 58 -6.31 -3.18 6.16
N ALA A 59 -5.61 -3.91 5.29
CA ALA A 59 -4.71 -3.31 4.32
C ALA A 59 -5.47 -2.42 3.34
N VAL A 60 -6.67 -2.83 2.91
CA VAL A 60 -7.54 -2.00 2.06
C VAL A 60 -7.88 -0.68 2.76
N ALA A 61 -8.26 -0.76 4.03
CA ALA A 61 -8.58 0.44 4.81
C ALA A 61 -7.41 1.40 4.90
N TYR A 62 -6.21 0.87 5.10
CA TYR A 62 -4.99 1.70 5.15
C TYR A 62 -4.67 2.33 3.80
N ALA A 63 -4.94 1.63 2.71
CA ALA A 63 -4.76 2.19 1.36
C ALA A 63 -5.74 3.34 1.11
N MET A 64 -6.95 3.25 1.64
CA MET A 64 -8.00 4.26 1.43
C MET A 64 -7.73 5.56 2.17
N ARG A 65 -7.16 5.49 3.37
CA ARG A 65 -7.03 6.65 4.26
C ARG A 65 -6.30 7.84 3.62
N PRO A 66 -5.07 7.69 3.10
CA PRO A 66 -4.41 8.83 2.49
C PRO A 66 -5.10 9.30 1.21
N VAL A 67 -5.73 8.42 0.47
CA VAL A 67 -6.47 8.80 -0.73
C VAL A 67 -7.70 9.64 -0.37
N ALA A 68 -8.46 9.18 0.61
CA ALA A 68 -9.64 9.92 1.09
C ALA A 68 -9.24 11.28 1.68
N ALA A 69 -8.17 11.31 2.47
CA ALA A 69 -7.67 12.55 3.05
C ALA A 69 -7.25 13.54 1.98
N LYS A 70 -6.60 13.06 0.92
CA LYS A 70 -6.17 13.89 -0.19
C LYS A 70 -7.37 14.54 -0.89
N VAL A 71 -8.40 13.76 -1.15
CA VAL A 71 -9.63 14.25 -1.80
C VAL A 71 -10.30 15.31 -0.93
N ARG A 72 -10.46 15.02 0.37
CA ARG A 72 -11.09 15.95 1.30
C ARG A 72 -10.30 17.26 1.40
N ASN A 73 -8.98 17.17 1.51
CA ASN A 73 -8.14 18.35 1.68
C ASN A 73 -8.14 19.21 0.42
N PHE A 74 -8.16 18.59 -0.75
CA PHE A 74 -8.25 19.30 -2.01
C PHE A 74 -9.58 20.05 -2.13
N ALA A 75 -10.67 19.40 -1.73
CA ALA A 75 -11.99 20.05 -1.72
C ALA A 75 -12.00 21.26 -0.78
N LYS A 76 -11.41 21.12 0.41
CA LYS A 76 -11.33 22.22 1.37
C LYS A 76 -10.54 23.41 0.80
N ASP A 77 -9.45 23.13 0.07
CA ASP A 77 -8.66 24.17 -0.57
C ASP A 77 -9.49 24.94 -1.60
N ILE A 78 -10.26 24.21 -2.41
CA ILE A 78 -11.12 24.82 -3.42
C ILE A 78 -12.15 25.72 -2.74
N PHE A 79 -12.81 25.22 -1.70
CA PHE A 79 -13.85 25.98 -0.99
C PHE A 79 -13.27 27.22 -0.28
N ALA A 80 -12.05 27.09 0.27
CA ALA A 80 -11.41 28.21 0.95
C ALA A 80 -11.07 29.35 0.01
N ASN A 81 -10.81 29.07 -1.26
CA ASN A 81 -10.44 30.05 -2.27
C ASN A 81 -11.63 30.57 -3.09
N GLU A 82 -12.81 30.11 -2.77
CA GLU A 82 -14.06 30.52 -3.43
C GLU A 82 -14.46 31.90 -2.91
N LYS A 83 -14.81 32.82 -3.81
CA LYS A 83 -15.23 34.15 -3.47
C LYS A 83 -16.58 34.48 -4.07
#